data_e19b2c82e500ffc8cbd2af777b7df8f1
#
_entry.id   e19b2c82e500ffc8cbd2af777b7df8f1
#
_cell.length_a   1.000
_cell.length_b   1.000
_cell.length_c   1.000
_cell.angle_alpha   90.00
_cell.angle_beta   90.00
_cell.angle_gamma   90.00
#
_symmetry.space_group_name_H-M   'P 1'
#
loop_
_entity.id
_entity.type
_entity.pdbx_description
1 polymer ?
#
loop_
_entity_poly.entity_id
_entity_poly.type
_entity_poly.pdbx_seq_one_letter_code
_entity_poly.pdbx_strand_id
1 'polypeptide(L)'
;MTSIPLRPGGPGRRLPAGAALKLLPPPPSSSKDIAWWAMALVCATEGAFFAYLIMSYFYLGLRSPTWPPPGIDEPTLKLPLIMTGTLLLSSVAVWWGEHGIKHGRRGQLVAGLVVGIALGLTFLGLQYREYHEKLRHFLPQTHSYTSIFYTTTGFHGAHVAFGLLMLGFVFVRALLGHFDGEEHTAVGTTSLYWHFVDCVWIAIVLSIYVSPHFY
;
A
#
# COMPACT_ATOMS: atom_id res chain seq x y z
N MET A 1 -56.24 26.20 48.74
CA MET A 1 -55.12 25.25 48.76
C MET A 1 -55.67 23.89 48.38
N THR A 2 -55.64 23.53 47.10
CA THR A 2 -56.15 22.28 46.58
C THR A 2 -54.96 21.34 46.30
N SER A 3 -54.83 20.30 47.12
CA SER A 3 -53.83 19.27 47.01
C SER A 3 -54.18 18.35 45.82
N ILE A 4 -53.26 18.26 44.84
CA ILE A 4 -53.37 17.31 43.74
C ILE A 4 -52.87 15.92 44.23
N PRO A 5 -53.64 14.86 44.12
CA PRO A 5 -53.20 13.53 44.55
C PRO A 5 -52.18 12.94 43.54
N LEU A 6 -51.01 12.57 44.04
CA LEU A 6 -50.03 11.77 43.28
C LEU A 6 -50.60 10.39 42.96
N ARG A 7 -50.72 10.05 41.67
CA ARG A 7 -51.10 8.74 41.19
C ARG A 7 -49.96 7.75 41.51
N PRO A 8 -50.21 6.60 42.14
CA PRO A 8 -49.18 5.60 42.33
C PRO A 8 -48.70 5.02 41.00
N GLY A 9 -47.39 4.97 40.82
CA GLY A 9 -46.76 4.47 39.62
C GLY A 9 -47.14 3.02 39.32
N GLY A 10 -47.65 2.82 38.12
CA GLY A 10 -47.89 1.46 37.58
C GLY A 10 -46.54 0.70 37.45
N PRO A 11 -46.59 -0.65 37.41
CA PRO A 11 -45.38 -1.47 37.33
C PRO A 11 -44.57 -1.08 36.12
N GLY A 12 -43.33 -0.62 36.38
CA GLY A 12 -42.39 -0.15 35.36
C GLY A 12 -42.22 -1.22 34.28
N ARG A 13 -42.68 -0.89 33.08
CA ARG A 13 -42.50 -1.71 31.89
C ARG A 13 -41.01 -1.85 31.63
N ARG A 14 -40.41 -2.93 32.13
CA ARG A 14 -39.02 -3.27 31.78
C ARG A 14 -38.99 -3.54 30.29
N LEU A 15 -38.39 -2.63 29.53
CA LEU A 15 -38.12 -2.89 28.13
C LEU A 15 -37.22 -4.12 28.03
N PRO A 16 -37.50 -5.07 27.14
CA PRO A 16 -36.61 -6.20 26.91
C PRO A 16 -35.20 -5.67 26.58
N ALA A 17 -34.17 -6.30 27.18
CA ALA A 17 -32.77 -5.85 27.08
C ALA A 17 -32.32 -5.57 25.62
N GLY A 18 -32.88 -6.28 24.64
CA GLY A 18 -32.63 -6.06 23.23
C GLY A 18 -33.31 -4.80 22.62
N ALA A 19 -34.35 -4.23 23.27
CA ALA A 19 -35.00 -3.01 22.78
C ALA A 19 -34.25 -1.75 23.20
N ALA A 20 -33.57 -1.77 24.36
CA ALA A 20 -32.71 -0.68 24.80
C ALA A 20 -31.47 -0.53 23.90
N LEU A 21 -30.93 -1.63 23.37
CA LEU A 21 -29.77 -1.59 22.45
C LEU A 21 -30.11 -0.98 21.09
N LYS A 22 -31.39 -1.07 20.65
CA LYS A 22 -31.90 -0.49 19.39
C LYS A 22 -32.13 1.03 19.45
N LEU A 23 -32.16 1.61 20.66
CA LEU A 23 -32.39 3.05 20.86
C LEU A 23 -31.08 3.86 20.97
N LEU A 24 -29.94 3.17 21.06
CA LEU A 24 -28.64 3.84 21.00
C LEU A 24 -28.33 4.14 19.52
N PRO A 25 -27.97 5.40 19.19
CA PRO A 25 -27.47 5.69 17.85
C PRO A 25 -26.28 4.76 17.58
N PRO A 26 -26.11 4.24 16.36
CA PRO A 26 -24.94 3.44 16.02
C PRO A 26 -23.67 4.26 16.34
N PRO A 27 -22.60 3.60 16.81
CA PRO A 27 -21.36 4.30 17.09
C PRO A 27 -20.94 5.11 15.87
N PRO A 28 -20.42 6.34 16.05
CA PRO A 28 -20.25 7.35 14.99
C PRO A 28 -19.25 6.96 13.87
N SER A 29 -18.54 5.84 14.01
CA SER A 29 -17.73 5.24 12.93
C SER A 29 -17.61 3.74 13.18
N SER A 30 -17.74 2.92 12.12
CA SER A 30 -17.40 1.51 12.22
C SER A 30 -15.86 1.40 12.36
N SER A 31 -15.37 0.41 13.09
CA SER A 31 -13.94 0.13 13.18
C SER A 31 -13.27 -0.07 11.80
N LYS A 32 -14.07 -0.47 10.82
CA LYS A 32 -13.69 -0.60 9.41
C LYS A 32 -13.32 0.75 8.78
N ASP A 33 -14.13 1.78 9.03
CA ASP A 33 -13.87 3.13 8.49
C ASP A 33 -12.61 3.75 9.11
N ILE A 34 -12.40 3.55 10.41
CA ILE A 34 -11.20 4.04 11.11
C ILE A 34 -9.94 3.40 10.54
N ALA A 35 -9.92 2.08 10.34
CA ALA A 35 -8.77 1.37 9.79
C ALA A 35 -8.45 1.81 8.36
N TRP A 36 -9.47 2.03 7.54
CA TRP A 36 -9.30 2.52 6.17
C TRP A 36 -8.72 3.94 6.15
N TRP A 37 -9.25 4.86 6.95
CA TRP A 37 -8.75 6.23 7.04
C TRP A 37 -7.33 6.30 7.61
N ALA A 38 -7.02 5.46 8.60
CA ALA A 38 -5.66 5.35 9.14
C ALA A 38 -4.67 4.92 8.04
N MET A 39 -5.01 3.90 7.25
CA MET A 39 -4.17 3.46 6.14
C MET A 39 -4.06 4.52 5.05
N ALA A 40 -5.14 5.21 4.70
CA ALA A 40 -5.12 6.31 3.73
C ALA A 40 -4.20 7.46 4.17
N LEU A 41 -4.20 7.80 5.46
CA LEU A 41 -3.28 8.79 6.04
C LEU A 41 -1.82 8.32 5.96
N VAL A 42 -1.53 7.06 6.26
CA VAL A 42 -0.18 6.48 6.08
C VAL A 42 0.23 6.60 4.62
N CYS A 43 -0.60 6.17 3.67
CA CYS A 43 -0.29 6.30 2.24
C CYS A 43 -0.07 7.77 1.83
N ALA A 44 -0.81 8.72 2.37
CA ALA A 44 -0.64 10.15 2.07
C ALA A 44 0.71 10.70 2.59
N THR A 45 1.11 10.33 3.81
CA THR A 45 2.40 10.75 4.38
C THR A 45 3.58 10.13 3.64
N GLU A 46 3.50 8.84 3.30
CA GLU A 46 4.52 8.16 2.52
C GLU A 46 4.57 8.67 1.07
N GLY A 47 3.41 9.00 0.49
CA GLY A 47 3.32 9.65 -0.82
C GLY A 47 4.01 11.00 -0.85
N ALA A 48 3.84 11.82 0.20
CA ALA A 48 4.55 13.09 0.35
C ALA A 48 6.07 12.90 0.47
N PHE A 49 6.52 11.85 1.18
CA PHE A 49 7.93 11.50 1.28
C PHE A 49 8.53 11.14 -0.09
N PHE A 50 7.86 10.28 -0.87
CA PHE A 50 8.33 9.95 -2.22
C PHE A 50 8.26 11.14 -3.19
N ALA A 51 7.23 11.97 -3.09
CA ALA A 51 7.16 13.20 -3.88
C ALA A 51 8.35 14.13 -3.60
N TYR A 52 8.77 14.25 -2.33
CA TYR A 52 9.97 14.99 -1.96
C TYR A 52 11.25 14.40 -2.58
N LEU A 53 11.41 13.07 -2.58
CA LEU A 53 12.57 12.42 -3.20
C LEU A 53 12.60 12.65 -4.72
N ILE A 54 11.45 12.51 -5.39
CA ILE A 54 11.32 12.77 -6.84
C ILE A 54 11.62 14.25 -7.15
N MET A 55 11.11 15.18 -6.34
CA MET A 55 11.39 16.60 -6.50
C MET A 55 12.88 16.90 -6.31
N SER A 56 13.53 16.25 -5.33
CA SER A 56 14.97 16.35 -5.11
C SER A 56 15.76 15.85 -6.32
N TYR A 57 15.33 14.78 -6.99
CA TYR A 57 15.93 14.29 -8.21
C TYR A 57 15.90 15.37 -9.32
N PHE A 58 14.75 15.97 -9.58
CA PHE A 58 14.62 17.03 -10.59
C PHE A 58 15.40 18.29 -10.20
N TYR A 59 15.37 18.67 -8.92
CA TYR A 59 16.15 19.83 -8.43
C TYR A 59 17.64 19.65 -8.65
N LEU A 60 18.20 18.47 -8.38
CA LEU A 60 19.61 18.15 -8.63
C LEU A 60 19.92 18.16 -10.13
N GLY A 61 19.02 17.64 -10.95
CA GLY A 61 19.16 17.66 -12.41
C GLY A 61 19.22 19.08 -12.98
N LEU A 62 18.34 19.98 -12.52
CA LEU A 62 18.32 21.38 -12.95
C LEU A 62 19.58 22.17 -12.53
N ARG A 63 20.28 21.72 -11.49
CA ARG A 63 21.52 22.34 -11.00
C ARG A 63 22.79 21.76 -11.66
N SER A 64 22.67 20.68 -12.41
CA SER A 64 23.79 20.00 -13.06
C SER A 64 23.88 20.40 -14.53
N PRO A 65 25.09 20.62 -15.08
CA PRO A 65 25.27 20.96 -16.50
C PRO A 65 24.79 19.83 -17.43
N THR A 66 24.90 18.59 -16.98
CA THR A 66 24.49 17.38 -17.69
C THR A 66 23.84 16.42 -16.68
N TRP A 67 22.76 15.75 -17.06
CA TRP A 67 22.01 14.81 -16.23
C TRP A 67 21.49 13.65 -17.07
N PRO A 68 21.96 12.40 -16.86
CA PRO A 68 22.99 11.95 -15.88
C PRO A 68 24.38 12.60 -16.07
N PRO A 69 25.25 12.59 -15.02
CA PRO A 69 26.62 13.11 -15.13
C PRO A 69 27.47 12.30 -16.14
N PRO A 70 28.51 12.91 -16.73
CA PRO A 70 29.42 12.21 -17.66
C PRO A 70 30.02 10.95 -17.01
N GLY A 71 30.01 9.83 -17.75
CA GLY A 71 30.51 8.54 -17.27
C GLY A 71 29.46 7.64 -16.61
N ILE A 72 28.21 8.09 -16.51
CA ILE A 72 27.07 7.26 -16.12
C ILE A 72 26.21 7.03 -17.36
N ASP A 73 26.10 5.76 -17.78
CA ASP A 73 25.22 5.39 -18.88
C ASP A 73 23.75 5.65 -18.54
N GLU A 74 22.98 6.03 -19.55
CA GLU A 74 21.53 6.19 -19.39
C GLU A 74 20.89 4.89 -18.89
N PRO A 75 19.95 4.98 -17.93
CA PRO A 75 19.32 3.78 -17.37
C PRO A 75 18.55 3.02 -18.45
N THR A 76 18.89 1.74 -18.64
CA THR A 76 18.19 0.87 -19.59
C THR A 76 16.73 0.68 -19.15
N LEU A 77 15.78 0.89 -20.07
CA LEU A 77 14.35 0.77 -19.78
C LEU A 77 13.85 -0.67 -19.71
N LYS A 78 14.59 -1.65 -20.25
CA LYS A 78 14.13 -3.04 -20.35
C LYS A 78 13.77 -3.65 -19.00
N LEU A 79 14.67 -3.58 -18.04
CA LEU A 79 14.49 -4.18 -16.72
C LEU A 79 13.40 -3.48 -15.90
N PRO A 80 13.37 -2.13 -15.79
CA PRO A 80 12.30 -1.42 -15.10
C PRO A 80 10.91 -1.67 -15.70
N LEU A 81 10.79 -1.82 -17.01
CA LEU A 81 9.51 -2.16 -17.65
C LEU A 81 9.03 -3.57 -17.29
N ILE A 82 9.95 -4.55 -17.25
CA ILE A 82 9.62 -5.91 -16.78
C ILE A 82 9.19 -5.87 -15.31
N MET A 83 9.92 -5.14 -14.46
CA MET A 83 9.59 -4.95 -13.05
C MET A 83 8.21 -4.30 -12.87
N THR A 84 7.90 -3.26 -13.68
CA THR A 84 6.59 -2.61 -13.69
C THR A 84 5.48 -3.59 -14.08
N GLY A 85 5.68 -4.36 -15.15
CA GLY A 85 4.72 -5.38 -15.58
C GLY A 85 4.46 -6.42 -14.49
N THR A 86 5.53 -6.88 -13.81
CA THR A 86 5.44 -7.85 -12.70
C THR A 86 4.63 -7.28 -11.54
N LEU A 87 4.87 -6.02 -11.17
CA LEU A 87 4.20 -5.37 -10.04
C LEU A 87 2.71 -5.10 -10.35
N LEU A 88 2.41 -4.59 -11.56
CA LEU A 88 1.03 -4.39 -12.00
C LEU A 88 0.22 -5.69 -12.06
N LEU A 89 0.81 -6.78 -12.53
CA LEU A 89 0.17 -8.09 -12.51
C LEU A 89 -0.09 -8.56 -11.08
N SER A 90 0.82 -8.29 -10.13
CA SER A 90 0.61 -8.60 -8.72
C SER A 90 -0.58 -7.85 -8.14
N SER A 91 -0.73 -6.56 -8.50
CA SER A 91 -1.87 -5.73 -8.10
C SER A 91 -3.20 -6.27 -8.60
N VAL A 92 -3.25 -6.69 -9.86
CA VAL A 92 -4.46 -7.32 -10.43
C VAL A 92 -4.80 -8.60 -9.65
N ALA A 93 -3.79 -9.41 -9.30
CA ALA A 93 -4.00 -10.64 -8.54
C ALA A 93 -4.53 -10.36 -7.11
N VAL A 94 -3.96 -9.37 -6.41
CA VAL A 94 -4.40 -8.96 -5.08
C VAL A 94 -5.82 -8.39 -5.12
N TRP A 95 -6.11 -7.51 -6.08
CA TRP A 95 -7.45 -6.96 -6.30
C TRP A 95 -8.50 -8.06 -6.58
N TRP A 96 -8.15 -9.02 -7.44
CA TRP A 96 -9.02 -10.16 -7.75
C TRP A 96 -9.29 -11.01 -6.50
N GLY A 97 -8.28 -11.23 -5.66
CA GLY A 97 -8.41 -11.92 -4.37
C GLY A 97 -9.32 -11.16 -3.39
N GLU A 98 -9.12 -9.84 -3.25
CA GLU A 98 -9.96 -8.97 -2.42
C GLU A 98 -11.43 -9.00 -2.89
N HIS A 99 -11.65 -8.91 -4.20
CA HIS A 99 -13.00 -9.01 -4.75
C HIS A 99 -13.67 -10.36 -4.42
N GLY A 100 -12.89 -11.44 -4.44
CA GLY A 100 -13.37 -12.77 -4.08
C GLY A 100 -13.88 -12.88 -2.65
N ILE A 101 -13.14 -12.34 -1.67
CA ILE A 101 -13.56 -12.44 -0.26
C ILE A 101 -14.80 -11.61 0.03
N LYS A 102 -15.03 -10.49 -0.63
CA LYS A 102 -16.26 -9.70 -0.54
C LYS A 102 -17.52 -10.51 -0.93
N HIS A 103 -17.33 -11.58 -1.71
CA HIS A 103 -18.37 -12.52 -2.13
C HIS A 103 -18.26 -13.88 -1.40
N GLY A 104 -17.53 -13.96 -0.28
CA GLY A 104 -17.35 -15.18 0.52
C GLY A 104 -16.47 -16.25 -0.12
N ARG A 105 -15.74 -15.95 -1.21
CA ARG A 105 -14.91 -16.90 -1.95
C ARG A 105 -13.47 -16.93 -1.41
N ARG A 106 -13.25 -17.59 -0.28
CA ARG A 106 -11.92 -17.69 0.36
C ARG A 106 -10.83 -18.27 -0.56
N GLY A 107 -11.16 -19.28 -1.37
CA GLY A 107 -10.22 -19.87 -2.31
C GLY A 107 -9.67 -18.86 -3.33
N GLN A 108 -10.50 -17.93 -3.77
CA GLN A 108 -10.11 -16.84 -4.66
C GLN A 108 -9.15 -15.86 -3.97
N LEU A 109 -9.41 -15.51 -2.68
CA LEU A 109 -8.50 -14.69 -1.89
C LEU A 109 -7.13 -15.36 -1.76
N VAL A 110 -7.10 -16.63 -1.34
CA VAL A 110 -5.84 -17.38 -1.17
C VAL A 110 -5.05 -17.44 -2.46
N ALA A 111 -5.70 -17.79 -3.59
CA ALA A 111 -5.04 -17.83 -4.90
C ALA A 111 -4.49 -16.46 -5.33
N GLY A 112 -5.26 -15.38 -5.15
CA GLY A 112 -4.82 -14.01 -5.45
C GLY A 112 -3.62 -13.58 -4.60
N LEU A 113 -3.62 -13.90 -3.31
CA LEU A 113 -2.49 -13.61 -2.41
C LEU A 113 -1.23 -14.40 -2.77
N VAL A 114 -1.36 -15.70 -3.11
CA VAL A 114 -0.20 -16.50 -3.55
C VAL A 114 0.44 -15.91 -4.80
N VAL A 115 -0.36 -15.59 -5.80
CA VAL A 115 0.15 -14.98 -7.04
C VAL A 115 0.73 -13.59 -6.77
N GLY A 116 0.05 -12.76 -5.98
CA GLY A 116 0.53 -11.42 -5.62
C GLY A 116 1.86 -11.46 -4.87
N ILE A 117 2.01 -12.34 -3.89
CA ILE A 117 3.25 -12.53 -3.12
C ILE A 117 4.38 -13.04 -4.04
N ALA A 118 4.11 -14.06 -4.88
CA ALA A 118 5.11 -14.60 -5.79
C ALA A 118 5.64 -13.54 -6.76
N LEU A 119 4.76 -12.73 -7.35
CA LEU A 119 5.15 -11.64 -8.24
C LEU A 119 5.87 -10.51 -7.50
N GLY A 120 5.45 -10.17 -6.28
CA GLY A 120 6.15 -9.18 -5.45
C GLY A 120 7.56 -9.63 -5.04
N LEU A 121 7.75 -10.91 -4.72
CA LEU A 121 9.07 -11.50 -4.48
C LEU A 121 9.93 -11.49 -5.75
N THR A 122 9.33 -11.75 -6.91
CA THR A 122 10.02 -11.67 -8.21
C THR A 122 10.51 -10.25 -8.46
N PHE A 123 9.69 -9.23 -8.17
CA PHE A 123 10.09 -7.82 -8.26
C PHE A 123 11.31 -7.53 -7.38
N LEU A 124 11.30 -7.91 -6.10
CA LEU A 124 12.45 -7.71 -5.20
C LEU A 124 13.70 -8.46 -5.68
N GLY A 125 13.54 -9.66 -6.23
CA GLY A 125 14.64 -10.43 -6.82
C GLY A 125 15.25 -9.71 -8.03
N LEU A 126 14.43 -9.14 -8.92
CA LEU A 126 14.90 -8.34 -10.04
C LEU A 126 15.58 -7.05 -9.59
N GLN A 127 15.05 -6.37 -8.57
CA GLN A 127 15.67 -5.17 -7.99
C GLN A 127 17.02 -5.48 -7.35
N TYR A 128 17.12 -6.58 -6.61
CA TYR A 128 18.38 -7.03 -6.03
C TYR A 128 19.42 -7.30 -7.12
N ARG A 129 19.03 -7.96 -8.22
CA ARG A 129 19.89 -8.22 -9.36
C ARG A 129 20.36 -6.93 -10.01
N GLU A 130 19.46 -5.96 -10.25
CA GLU A 130 19.80 -4.65 -10.78
C GLU A 130 20.83 -3.92 -9.90
N TYR A 131 20.62 -3.97 -8.58
CA TYR A 131 21.56 -3.37 -7.63
C TYR A 131 22.92 -4.05 -7.66
N HIS A 132 22.95 -5.38 -7.70
CA HIS A 132 24.20 -6.13 -7.75
C HIS A 132 25.00 -5.84 -9.04
N GLU A 133 24.35 -5.63 -10.16
CA GLU A 133 24.98 -5.25 -11.41
C GLU A 133 25.49 -3.79 -11.36
N LYS A 134 24.64 -2.84 -10.93
CA LYS A 134 24.96 -1.41 -10.89
C LYS A 134 26.01 -1.04 -9.84
N LEU A 135 25.99 -1.65 -8.64
CA LEU A 135 26.96 -1.39 -7.58
C LEU A 135 28.40 -1.76 -7.96
N ARG A 136 28.60 -2.61 -8.95
CA ARG A 136 29.94 -2.92 -9.48
C ARG A 136 30.54 -1.78 -10.29
N HIS A 137 29.70 -0.92 -10.86
CA HIS A 137 30.12 0.18 -11.74
C HIS A 137 29.97 1.55 -11.07
N PHE A 138 28.95 1.74 -10.23
CA PHE A 138 28.60 3.03 -9.65
C PHE A 138 28.24 2.88 -8.16
N LEU A 139 29.12 3.41 -7.29
CA LEU A 139 28.83 3.45 -5.85
C LEU A 139 27.86 4.61 -5.52
N PRO A 140 26.98 4.46 -4.53
CA PRO A 140 26.02 5.51 -4.14
C PRO A 140 26.67 6.85 -3.79
N GLN A 141 27.93 6.84 -3.31
CA GLN A 141 28.67 8.03 -2.86
C GLN A 141 29.38 8.78 -3.99
N THR A 142 29.40 8.24 -5.21
CA THR A 142 30.22 8.79 -6.30
C THR A 142 29.64 10.10 -6.85
N HIS A 143 28.31 10.17 -6.99
CA HIS A 143 27.61 11.33 -7.55
C HIS A 143 26.25 11.52 -6.88
N SER A 144 25.75 12.76 -6.87
CA SER A 144 24.39 13.08 -6.37
C SER A 144 23.31 12.30 -7.13
N TYR A 145 23.51 12.01 -8.42
CA TYR A 145 22.61 11.19 -9.23
C TYR A 145 22.49 9.77 -8.67
N THR A 146 23.62 9.10 -8.42
CA THR A 146 23.64 7.74 -7.88
C THR A 146 23.05 7.69 -6.47
N SER A 147 23.37 8.69 -5.62
CA SER A 147 22.80 8.79 -4.28
C SER A 147 21.28 8.87 -4.30
N ILE A 148 20.69 9.78 -5.08
CA ILE A 148 19.22 9.95 -5.12
C ILE A 148 18.53 8.74 -5.79
N PHE A 149 19.17 8.14 -6.81
CA PHE A 149 18.69 6.91 -7.44
C PHE A 149 18.56 5.77 -6.43
N TYR A 150 19.67 5.41 -5.73
CA TYR A 150 19.66 4.32 -4.76
C TYR A 150 18.80 4.63 -3.54
N THR A 151 18.71 5.87 -3.10
CA THR A 151 17.84 6.27 -1.99
C THR A 151 16.39 6.06 -2.37
N THR A 152 15.93 6.60 -3.50
CA THR A 152 14.53 6.53 -3.90
C THR A 152 14.10 5.10 -4.20
N THR A 153 14.87 4.36 -5.00
CA THR A 153 14.54 2.98 -5.35
C THR A 153 14.71 2.02 -4.17
N GLY A 154 15.65 2.29 -3.25
CA GLY A 154 15.88 1.50 -2.05
C GLY A 154 14.75 1.65 -1.03
N PHE A 155 14.30 2.88 -0.76
CA PHE A 155 13.11 3.11 0.07
C PHE A 155 11.87 2.46 -0.54
N HIS A 156 11.71 2.56 -1.86
CA HIS A 156 10.62 1.87 -2.53
C HIS A 156 10.70 0.34 -2.32
N GLY A 157 11.86 -0.27 -2.52
CA GLY A 157 12.06 -1.69 -2.26
C GLY A 157 11.75 -2.10 -0.82
N ALA A 158 12.09 -1.25 0.17
CA ALA A 158 11.72 -1.46 1.57
C ALA A 158 10.20 -1.43 1.77
N HIS A 159 9.48 -0.52 1.09
CA HIS A 159 8.01 -0.47 1.12
C HIS A 159 7.37 -1.69 0.46
N VAL A 160 7.92 -2.17 -0.66
CA VAL A 160 7.49 -3.45 -1.27
C VAL A 160 7.70 -4.62 -0.31
N ALA A 161 8.86 -4.69 0.36
CA ALA A 161 9.12 -5.75 1.36
C ALA A 161 8.14 -5.68 2.54
N PHE A 162 7.84 -4.48 3.04
CA PHE A 162 6.84 -4.28 4.08
C PHE A 162 5.43 -4.69 3.60
N GLY A 163 5.05 -4.31 2.39
CA GLY A 163 3.79 -4.75 1.78
C GLY A 163 3.69 -6.27 1.63
N LEU A 164 4.79 -6.94 1.27
CA LEU A 164 4.85 -8.40 1.24
C LEU A 164 4.67 -9.04 2.63
N LEU A 165 5.21 -8.44 3.69
CA LEU A 165 4.94 -8.89 5.07
C LEU A 165 3.47 -8.75 5.43
N MET A 166 2.82 -7.65 5.05
CA MET A 166 1.38 -7.46 5.25
C MET A 166 0.55 -8.49 4.46
N LEU A 167 0.87 -8.72 3.17
CA LEU A 167 0.21 -9.75 2.36
C LEU A 167 0.43 -11.14 2.95
N GLY A 168 1.63 -11.44 3.45
CA GLY A 168 1.95 -12.69 4.14
C GLY A 168 1.13 -12.89 5.40
N PHE A 169 0.97 -11.84 6.21
CA PHE A 169 0.12 -11.87 7.41
C PHE A 169 -1.34 -12.15 7.05
N VAL A 170 -1.87 -11.44 6.05
CA VAL A 170 -3.24 -11.66 5.54
C VAL A 170 -3.39 -13.07 4.97
N PHE A 171 -2.38 -13.58 4.25
CA PHE A 171 -2.36 -14.93 3.70
C PHE A 171 -2.48 -16.01 4.78
N VAL A 172 -1.67 -15.91 5.85
CA VAL A 172 -1.73 -16.85 6.98
C VAL A 172 -3.11 -16.81 7.63
N ARG A 173 -3.67 -15.63 7.87
CA ARG A 173 -5.02 -15.49 8.44
C ARG A 173 -6.12 -16.04 7.51
N ALA A 174 -5.94 -15.89 6.20
CA ALA A 174 -6.86 -16.47 5.20
C ALA A 174 -6.86 -18.01 5.24
N LEU A 175 -5.67 -18.63 5.37
CA LEU A 175 -5.55 -20.09 5.53
C LEU A 175 -6.20 -20.60 6.83
N LEU A 176 -6.06 -19.84 7.92
CA LEU A 176 -6.68 -20.15 9.21
C LEU A 176 -8.21 -19.92 9.24
N GLY A 177 -8.76 -19.35 8.17
CA GLY A 177 -10.21 -19.15 8.07
C GLY A 177 -10.75 -17.95 8.86
N HIS A 178 -9.88 -16.97 9.21
CA HIS A 178 -10.27 -15.79 9.98
C HIS A 178 -10.98 -14.70 9.17
N PHE A 179 -11.19 -14.90 7.86
CA PHE A 179 -11.87 -13.94 7.00
C PHE A 179 -13.15 -14.56 6.43
N ASP A 180 -14.20 -13.75 6.44
CA ASP A 180 -15.47 -14.01 5.78
C ASP A 180 -15.95 -12.76 5.02
N GLY A 181 -17.15 -12.82 4.44
CA GLY A 181 -17.71 -11.71 3.66
C GLY A 181 -17.95 -10.43 4.49
N GLU A 182 -18.04 -10.52 5.81
CA GLU A 182 -18.31 -9.38 6.69
C GLU A 182 -17.03 -8.84 7.35
N GLU A 183 -16.09 -9.71 7.71
CA GLU A 183 -14.83 -9.35 8.37
C GLU A 183 -13.62 -9.49 7.45
N HIS A 184 -13.44 -8.52 6.55
CA HIS A 184 -12.32 -8.47 5.59
C HIS A 184 -11.54 -7.14 5.59
N THR A 185 -11.70 -6.32 6.64
CA THR A 185 -11.07 -5.00 6.74
C THR A 185 -9.55 -5.04 6.55
N ALA A 186 -8.87 -6.04 7.15
CA ALA A 186 -7.44 -6.20 7.01
C ALA A 186 -7.00 -6.51 5.56
N VAL A 187 -7.85 -7.21 4.79
CA VAL A 187 -7.59 -7.48 3.37
C VAL A 187 -7.66 -6.17 2.58
N GLY A 188 -8.72 -5.36 2.79
CA GLY A 188 -8.90 -4.08 2.09
C GLY A 188 -7.83 -3.05 2.41
N THR A 189 -7.40 -2.93 3.68
CA THR A 189 -6.33 -2.00 4.06
C THR A 189 -4.97 -2.43 3.51
N THR A 190 -4.67 -3.73 3.47
CA THR A 190 -3.44 -4.26 2.86
C THR A 190 -3.44 -4.08 1.34
N SER A 191 -4.58 -4.32 0.69
CA SER A 191 -4.76 -4.09 -0.74
C SER A 191 -4.56 -2.60 -1.11
N LEU A 192 -5.13 -1.68 -0.33
CA LEU A 192 -4.93 -0.23 -0.49
C LEU A 192 -3.44 0.15 -0.43
N TYR A 193 -2.72 -0.37 0.57
CA TYR A 193 -1.29 -0.13 0.71
C TYR A 193 -0.50 -0.69 -0.48
N TRP A 194 -0.82 -1.91 -0.94
CA TRP A 194 -0.15 -2.55 -2.07
C TRP A 194 -0.32 -1.73 -3.36
N HIS A 195 -1.54 -1.30 -3.67
CA HIS A 195 -1.80 -0.44 -4.83
C HIS A 195 -1.12 0.93 -4.74
N PHE A 196 -1.03 1.51 -3.54
CA PHE A 196 -0.27 2.74 -3.30
C PHE A 196 1.22 2.54 -3.66
N VAL A 197 1.84 1.44 -3.22
CA VAL A 197 3.24 1.12 -3.54
C VAL A 197 3.45 1.02 -5.06
N ASP A 198 2.52 0.40 -5.78
CA ASP A 198 2.57 0.33 -7.26
C ASP A 198 2.50 1.72 -7.92
N CYS A 199 1.61 2.59 -7.45
CA CYS A 199 1.50 3.97 -7.96
C CYS A 199 2.82 4.73 -7.75
N VAL A 200 3.47 4.56 -6.60
CA VAL A 200 4.78 5.14 -6.31
C VAL A 200 5.84 4.60 -7.28
N TRP A 201 5.83 3.29 -7.57
CA TRP A 201 6.76 2.70 -8.53
C TRP A 201 6.62 3.31 -9.92
N ILE A 202 5.39 3.47 -10.42
CA ILE A 202 5.14 4.11 -11.71
C ILE A 202 5.72 5.53 -11.72
N ALA A 203 5.49 6.31 -10.66
CA ALA A 203 6.06 7.65 -10.54
C ALA A 203 7.60 7.65 -10.55
N ILE A 204 8.24 6.69 -9.88
CA ILE A 204 9.70 6.51 -9.87
C ILE A 204 10.20 6.16 -11.28
N VAL A 205 9.55 5.20 -11.97
CA VAL A 205 9.96 4.81 -13.33
C VAL A 205 9.86 5.98 -14.28
N LEU A 206 8.77 6.71 -14.28
CA LEU A 206 8.58 7.88 -15.14
C LEU A 206 9.61 8.98 -14.84
N SER A 207 9.92 9.22 -13.57
CA SER A 207 10.83 10.29 -13.15
C SER A 207 12.30 9.94 -13.32
N ILE A 208 12.73 8.73 -12.94
CA ILE A 208 14.15 8.38 -12.84
C ILE A 208 14.64 7.61 -14.07
N TYR A 209 13.81 6.76 -14.66
CA TYR A 209 14.22 5.93 -15.79
C TYR A 209 13.81 6.51 -17.14
N VAL A 210 12.63 7.13 -17.22
CA VAL A 210 12.11 7.64 -18.50
C VAL A 210 12.55 9.08 -18.76
N SER A 211 12.52 9.96 -17.74
CA SER A 211 12.82 11.38 -17.93
C SER A 211 14.21 11.68 -18.52
N PRO A 212 15.30 10.93 -18.19
CA PRO A 212 16.61 11.21 -18.79
C PRO A 212 16.68 11.08 -20.31
N HIS A 213 15.76 10.35 -20.92
CA HIS A 213 15.71 10.19 -22.38
C HIS A 213 15.06 11.39 -23.11
N PHE A 214 14.61 12.39 -22.38
CA PHE A 214 13.96 13.60 -22.93
C PHE A 214 14.77 14.89 -22.74
N TYR A 215 15.97 14.79 -22.17
CA TYR A 215 16.87 15.94 -21.93
C TYR A 215 18.03 15.98 -22.89
#